data_7148a14e0aa9a0f58ff447fda6d2ecb7
#
_entry.id   7148a14e0aa9a0f58ff447fda6d2ecb7
#
_cell.length_a   1.000
_cell.length_b   1.000
_cell.length_c   1.000
_cell.angle_alpha   90.00
_cell.angle_beta   90.00
_cell.angle_gamma   90.00
#
_symmetry.space_group_name_H-M   'P 1'
#
loop_
_entity.id
_entity.type
_entity.pdbx_description
1 polymer ?
#
loop_
_entity_poly.entity_id
_entity_poly.type
_entity_poly.pdbx_seq_one_letter_code
_entity_poly.pdbx_strand_id
1 'polypeptide(L)'
;MRTLTERIEIFKSSDLYPVVSSEFCNGRCVCDIVAGIASAGAKLVQIREKNISDAAMFELVRKCKEITDRYQMLLIVDDRVDIAMAAQADGVHLGQEDFPLAEARKLAPELLFGVSTHNAEEIAGAQAGGCAYLNIGPMFPTNTKSVACGALGLENIMELKKLVNCPFSVMGGIKEHHLDLLCSKGFRHIAMVTEITRAPDVEAKVRQLRQIMCSALKSN
;
A
#
# COMPACT_ATOMS: atom_id res chain seq x y z
N MET A 1 -7.25 13.31 15.59
CA MET A 1 -6.69 13.10 14.23
C MET A 1 -5.19 12.91 14.38
N ARG A 2 -4.57 11.94 13.69
CA ARG A 2 -3.11 11.70 13.76
C ARG A 2 -2.35 12.78 13.02
N THR A 3 -1.20 13.19 13.53
CA THR A 3 -0.24 14.06 12.82
C THR A 3 0.45 13.28 11.68
N LEU A 4 1.04 13.99 10.73
CA LEU A 4 1.83 13.37 9.64
C LEU A 4 2.99 12.52 10.22
N THR A 5 3.67 13.00 11.26
CA THR A 5 4.75 12.28 11.93
C THR A 5 4.27 10.94 12.50
N GLU A 6 3.14 10.92 13.20
CA GLU A 6 2.56 9.68 13.73
C GLU A 6 2.19 8.69 12.61
N ARG A 7 1.64 9.18 11.49
CA ARG A 7 1.34 8.35 10.32
C ARG A 7 2.60 7.73 9.70
N ILE A 8 3.68 8.51 9.59
CA ILE A 8 4.97 8.03 9.09
C ILE A 8 5.52 6.92 10.01
N GLU A 9 5.48 7.10 11.33
CA GLU A 9 5.97 6.10 12.28
C GLU A 9 5.12 4.82 12.25
N ILE A 10 3.81 4.92 12.09
CA ILE A 10 2.96 3.74 11.90
C ILE A 10 3.33 3.02 10.59
N PHE A 11 3.54 3.74 9.49
CA PHE A 11 3.99 3.15 8.22
C PHE A 11 5.33 2.43 8.39
N LYS A 12 6.32 3.05 9.02
CA LYS A 12 7.63 2.44 9.30
C LYS A 12 7.54 1.17 10.15
N SER A 13 6.56 1.09 11.03
CA SER A 13 6.31 -0.08 11.89
C SER A 13 5.48 -1.17 11.20
N SER A 14 5.02 -0.94 9.97
CA SER A 14 4.26 -1.91 9.20
C SER A 14 5.16 -2.99 8.59
N ASP A 15 4.54 -4.10 8.25
CA ASP A 15 5.15 -5.22 7.54
C ASP A 15 4.43 -5.44 6.20
N LEU A 16 3.26 -6.02 6.26
CA LEU A 16 2.39 -6.25 5.12
C LEU A 16 1.63 -4.98 4.76
N TYR A 17 1.51 -4.70 3.46
CA TYR A 17 0.75 -3.59 2.90
C TYR A 17 -0.41 -4.12 2.03
N PRO A 18 -1.55 -4.47 2.62
CA PRO A 18 -2.72 -4.91 1.86
C PRO A 18 -3.26 -3.80 0.97
N VAL A 19 -3.53 -4.14 -0.30
CA VAL A 19 -4.27 -3.29 -1.24
C VAL A 19 -5.57 -4.01 -1.61
N VAL A 20 -6.70 -3.36 -1.41
CA VAL A 20 -8.04 -3.93 -1.59
C VAL A 20 -8.75 -3.21 -2.73
N SER A 21 -9.30 -4.00 -3.66
CA SER A 21 -10.17 -3.54 -4.73
C SER A 21 -11.31 -4.54 -4.85
N SER A 22 -12.54 -4.05 -5.01
CA SER A 22 -13.75 -4.86 -5.14
C SER A 22 -13.65 -5.90 -6.26
N GLU A 23 -12.98 -5.54 -7.37
CA GLU A 23 -12.70 -6.43 -8.50
C GLU A 23 -12.00 -7.75 -8.08
N PHE A 24 -11.17 -7.70 -7.04
CA PHE A 24 -10.38 -8.84 -6.60
C PHE A 24 -10.88 -9.50 -5.31
N CYS A 25 -12.06 -9.12 -4.82
CA CYS A 25 -12.65 -9.65 -3.58
C CYS A 25 -13.55 -10.88 -3.78
N ASN A 26 -13.65 -11.43 -4.99
CA ASN A 26 -14.53 -12.56 -5.31
C ASN A 26 -16.00 -12.32 -4.89
N GLY A 27 -16.52 -11.11 -5.14
CA GLY A 27 -17.89 -10.72 -4.80
C GLY A 27 -18.12 -10.44 -3.31
N ARG A 28 -17.11 -10.53 -2.46
CA ARG A 28 -17.23 -10.20 -1.03
C ARG A 28 -17.19 -8.69 -0.81
N CYS A 29 -17.81 -8.23 0.29
CA CYS A 29 -17.81 -6.84 0.68
C CYS A 29 -16.36 -6.37 1.01
N VAL A 30 -15.94 -5.25 0.45
CA VAL A 30 -14.64 -4.64 0.75
C VAL A 30 -14.48 -4.35 2.24
N CYS A 31 -15.55 -3.91 2.91
CA CYS A 31 -15.52 -3.64 4.35
C CYS A 31 -15.22 -4.90 5.18
N ASP A 32 -15.73 -6.06 4.77
CA ASP A 32 -15.46 -7.33 5.47
C ASP A 32 -13.99 -7.75 5.28
N ILE A 33 -13.45 -7.56 4.07
CA ILE A 33 -12.03 -7.77 3.79
C ILE A 33 -11.15 -6.86 4.66
N VAL A 34 -11.48 -5.57 4.72
CA VAL A 34 -10.76 -4.58 5.56
C VAL A 34 -10.86 -4.94 7.04
N ALA A 35 -12.02 -5.39 7.51
CA ALA A 35 -12.19 -5.83 8.90
C ALA A 35 -11.30 -7.04 9.23
N GLY A 36 -11.25 -8.04 8.34
CA GLY A 36 -10.36 -9.20 8.50
C GLY A 36 -8.87 -8.81 8.52
N ILE A 37 -8.47 -7.89 7.63
CA ILE A 37 -7.10 -7.34 7.61
C ILE A 37 -6.76 -6.64 8.92
N ALA A 38 -7.68 -5.81 9.42
CA ALA A 38 -7.50 -5.05 10.67
C ALA A 38 -7.44 -5.98 11.89
N SER A 39 -8.34 -6.98 11.97
CA SER A 39 -8.40 -8.00 13.03
C SER A 39 -7.10 -8.82 13.09
N ALA A 40 -6.45 -9.04 11.96
CA ALA A 40 -5.14 -9.69 11.88
C ALA A 40 -3.97 -8.79 12.35
N GLY A 41 -4.24 -7.55 12.74
CA GLY A 41 -3.27 -6.60 13.28
C GLY A 41 -2.41 -5.90 12.23
N ALA A 42 -2.80 -5.87 10.96
CA ALA A 42 -2.13 -5.07 9.95
C ALA A 42 -2.15 -3.58 10.35
N LYS A 43 -1.09 -2.83 9.97
CA LYS A 43 -0.93 -1.42 10.38
C LYS A 43 -1.47 -0.42 9.37
N LEU A 44 -1.68 -0.87 8.15
CA LEU A 44 -2.26 -0.05 7.08
C LEU A 44 -3.03 -0.91 6.09
N VAL A 45 -3.90 -0.25 5.32
CA VAL A 45 -4.60 -0.81 4.17
C VAL A 45 -4.80 0.29 3.12
N GLN A 46 -4.72 -0.07 1.84
CA GLN A 46 -5.07 0.82 0.74
C GLN A 46 -6.39 0.37 0.09
N ILE A 47 -7.29 1.33 -0.15
CA ILE A 47 -8.49 1.12 -0.97
C ILE A 47 -8.20 1.65 -2.37
N ARG A 48 -8.33 0.76 -3.36
CA ARG A 48 -8.06 1.03 -4.77
C ARG A 48 -9.25 0.64 -5.63
N GLU A 49 -10.09 1.60 -5.99
CA GLU A 49 -11.24 1.41 -6.86
C GLU A 49 -11.09 2.26 -8.12
N LYS A 50 -11.32 1.65 -9.29
CA LYS A 50 -11.17 2.34 -10.58
C LYS A 50 -12.48 2.52 -11.35
N ASN A 51 -13.49 1.70 -11.06
CA ASN A 51 -14.70 1.59 -11.86
C ASN A 51 -15.97 1.82 -11.02
N ILE A 52 -15.94 2.77 -10.08
CA ILE A 52 -17.09 3.18 -9.29
C ILE A 52 -17.28 4.69 -9.34
N SER A 53 -18.49 5.19 -9.04
CA SER A 53 -18.74 6.62 -8.97
C SER A 53 -18.05 7.26 -7.77
N ASP A 54 -17.77 8.57 -7.84
CA ASP A 54 -17.15 9.34 -6.75
C ASP A 54 -17.94 9.23 -5.45
N ALA A 55 -19.27 9.30 -5.53
CA ALA A 55 -20.14 9.14 -4.37
C ALA A 55 -20.02 7.74 -3.74
N ALA A 56 -19.94 6.67 -4.56
CA ALA A 56 -19.76 5.31 -4.06
C ALA A 56 -18.36 5.12 -3.46
N MET A 57 -17.31 5.70 -4.07
CA MET A 57 -15.96 5.69 -3.54
C MET A 57 -15.88 6.40 -2.19
N PHE A 58 -16.47 7.59 -2.07
CA PHE A 58 -16.51 8.33 -0.82
C PHE A 58 -17.19 7.52 0.30
N GLU A 59 -18.37 6.94 0.04
CA GLU A 59 -19.09 6.14 1.03
C GLU A 59 -18.32 4.87 1.42
N LEU A 60 -17.64 4.22 0.47
CA LEU A 60 -16.79 3.07 0.75
C LEU A 60 -15.62 3.45 1.66
N VAL A 61 -14.88 4.51 1.31
CA VAL A 61 -13.73 4.99 2.08
C VAL A 61 -14.17 5.41 3.49
N ARG A 62 -15.31 6.11 3.63
CA ARG A 62 -15.88 6.50 4.92
C ARG A 62 -16.16 5.29 5.81
N LYS A 63 -16.80 4.24 5.27
CA LYS A 63 -17.05 2.98 6.02
C LYS A 63 -15.75 2.27 6.40
N CYS A 64 -14.78 2.20 5.47
CA CYS A 64 -13.47 1.63 5.76
C CYS A 64 -12.73 2.44 6.84
N LYS A 65 -12.87 3.78 6.85
CA LYS A 65 -12.27 4.64 7.88
C LYS A 65 -12.80 4.33 9.28
N GLU A 66 -14.11 4.11 9.43
CA GLU A 66 -14.69 3.71 10.70
C GLU A 66 -14.10 2.38 11.22
N ILE A 67 -13.80 1.43 10.32
CA ILE A 67 -13.17 0.16 10.67
C ILE A 67 -11.72 0.41 11.08
N THR A 68 -10.93 1.09 10.23
CA THR A 68 -9.51 1.30 10.48
C THR A 68 -9.23 2.09 11.75
N ASP A 69 -10.10 3.04 12.11
CA ASP A 69 -9.97 3.81 13.34
C ASP A 69 -10.11 2.95 14.60
N ARG A 70 -11.05 1.98 14.61
CA ARG A 70 -11.23 1.05 15.75
C ARG A 70 -9.98 0.20 16.00
N TYR A 71 -9.21 -0.10 14.96
CA TYR A 71 -8.00 -0.93 15.03
C TYR A 71 -6.71 -0.12 14.99
N GLN A 72 -6.80 1.21 15.01
CA GLN A 72 -5.65 2.13 14.90
C GLN A 72 -4.79 1.87 13.64
N MET A 73 -5.40 1.36 12.58
CA MET A 73 -4.80 1.08 11.29
C MET A 73 -4.85 2.33 10.40
N LEU A 74 -3.84 2.56 9.56
CA LEU A 74 -3.86 3.63 8.56
C LEU A 74 -4.74 3.23 7.37
N LEU A 75 -5.57 4.18 6.91
CA LEU A 75 -6.31 4.08 5.67
C LEU A 75 -5.66 4.93 4.58
N ILE A 76 -5.22 4.31 3.52
CA ILE A 76 -4.66 4.95 2.33
C ILE A 76 -5.70 4.87 1.20
N VAL A 77 -5.92 5.96 0.49
CA VAL A 77 -6.79 6.03 -0.69
C VAL A 77 -5.92 6.08 -1.94
N ASP A 78 -6.25 5.28 -2.95
CA ASP A 78 -5.55 5.32 -4.24
C ASP A 78 -6.03 6.53 -5.05
N ASP A 79 -5.10 7.32 -5.61
CA ASP A 79 -5.23 8.46 -6.51
C ASP A 79 -6.03 9.69 -5.98
N ARG A 80 -7.09 9.49 -5.25
CA ARG A 80 -8.12 10.49 -4.97
C ARG A 80 -7.86 11.29 -3.69
N VAL A 81 -7.13 12.41 -3.85
CA VAL A 81 -6.82 13.35 -2.75
C VAL A 81 -8.09 13.96 -2.15
N ASP A 82 -9.04 14.35 -2.98
CA ASP A 82 -10.32 14.95 -2.61
C ASP A 82 -11.17 14.00 -1.73
N ILE A 83 -11.29 12.74 -2.12
CA ILE A 83 -12.00 11.72 -1.35
C ILE A 83 -11.28 11.41 -0.04
N ALA A 84 -9.95 11.30 -0.08
CA ALA A 84 -9.16 11.07 1.13
C ALA A 84 -9.35 12.19 2.16
N MET A 85 -9.35 13.44 1.73
CA MET A 85 -9.63 14.61 2.57
C MET A 85 -11.06 14.58 3.14
N ALA A 86 -12.05 14.40 2.28
CA ALA A 86 -13.46 14.42 2.66
C ALA A 86 -13.83 13.27 3.63
N ALA A 87 -13.25 12.09 3.43
CA ALA A 87 -13.45 10.91 4.29
C ALA A 87 -12.47 10.83 5.47
N GLN A 88 -11.61 11.83 5.65
CA GLN A 88 -10.59 11.88 6.72
C GLN A 88 -9.67 10.66 6.74
N ALA A 89 -9.30 10.15 5.57
CA ALA A 89 -8.31 9.08 5.44
C ALA A 89 -6.93 9.52 5.97
N ASP A 90 -6.04 8.58 6.20
CA ASP A 90 -4.71 8.87 6.75
C ASP A 90 -3.69 9.23 5.66
N GLY A 91 -3.94 8.86 4.40
CA GLY A 91 -3.02 9.16 3.31
C GLY A 91 -3.59 8.85 1.92
N VAL A 92 -2.78 9.17 0.93
CA VAL A 92 -3.06 8.93 -0.48
C VAL A 92 -1.84 8.27 -1.13
N HIS A 93 -2.09 7.33 -2.03
CA HIS A 93 -1.07 6.75 -2.90
C HIS A 93 -1.28 7.21 -4.33
N LEU A 94 -0.26 7.80 -4.93
CA LEU A 94 -0.30 8.39 -6.27
C LEU A 94 0.55 7.57 -7.25
N GLY A 95 0.06 7.40 -8.47
CA GLY A 95 0.84 6.96 -9.61
C GLY A 95 1.51 8.13 -10.33
N GLN A 96 2.23 7.83 -11.43
CA GLN A 96 2.97 8.84 -12.20
C GLN A 96 2.07 9.77 -13.03
N GLU A 97 0.86 9.30 -13.37
CA GLU A 97 -0.11 10.05 -14.18
C GLU A 97 -1.24 10.68 -13.36
N ASP A 98 -1.19 10.51 -12.02
CA ASP A 98 -2.19 11.03 -11.10
C ASP A 98 -1.92 12.49 -10.74
N PHE A 99 -2.67 13.01 -9.76
CA PHE A 99 -2.51 14.38 -9.31
C PHE A 99 -1.08 14.66 -8.83
N PRO A 100 -0.40 15.74 -9.31
CA PRO A 100 1.01 15.97 -9.01
C PRO A 100 1.29 16.04 -7.50
N LEU A 101 2.26 15.25 -7.02
CA LEU A 101 2.60 15.12 -5.60
C LEU A 101 2.82 16.48 -4.90
N ALA A 102 3.56 17.39 -5.55
CA ALA A 102 3.86 18.70 -4.98
C ALA A 102 2.58 19.53 -4.73
N GLU A 103 1.61 19.46 -5.63
CA GLU A 103 0.33 20.14 -5.50
C GLU A 103 -0.59 19.43 -4.50
N ALA A 104 -0.58 18.09 -4.49
CA ALA A 104 -1.32 17.29 -3.51
C ALA A 104 -0.89 17.62 -2.07
N ARG A 105 0.42 17.76 -1.84
CA ARG A 105 0.97 18.14 -0.52
C ARG A 105 0.64 19.57 -0.09
N LYS A 106 0.51 20.50 -1.04
CA LYS A 106 0.02 21.86 -0.73
C LYS A 106 -1.45 21.85 -0.33
N LEU A 107 -2.24 21.04 -1.03
CA LEU A 107 -3.67 20.91 -0.80
C LEU A 107 -3.99 20.21 0.53
N ALA A 108 -3.24 19.16 0.87
CA ALA A 108 -3.51 18.32 2.05
C ALA A 108 -2.19 17.96 2.80
N PRO A 109 -1.53 18.96 3.43
CA PRO A 109 -0.20 18.77 4.03
C PRO A 109 -0.16 17.74 5.16
N GLU A 110 -1.30 17.43 5.76
CA GLU A 110 -1.44 16.47 6.86
C GLU A 110 -1.50 15.00 6.37
N LEU A 111 -1.79 14.76 5.08
CA LEU A 111 -1.91 13.41 4.56
C LEU A 111 -0.53 12.76 4.32
N LEU A 112 -0.49 11.46 4.56
CA LEU A 112 0.65 10.61 4.21
C LEU A 112 0.63 10.34 2.70
N PHE A 113 1.54 10.92 1.93
CA PHE A 113 1.63 10.70 0.49
C PHE A 113 2.65 9.62 0.14
N GLY A 114 2.17 8.54 -0.50
CA GLY A 114 2.98 7.53 -1.15
C GLY A 114 3.00 7.70 -2.66
N VAL A 115 4.06 7.24 -3.32
CA VAL A 115 4.20 7.33 -4.79
C VAL A 115 4.68 6.01 -5.37
N SER A 116 3.99 5.52 -6.41
CA SER A 116 4.47 4.40 -7.24
C SER A 116 5.66 4.82 -8.09
N THR A 117 6.74 4.02 -8.11
CA THR A 117 7.94 4.29 -8.92
C THR A 117 8.44 3.02 -9.60
N HIS A 118 9.04 3.19 -10.79
CA HIS A 118 9.44 2.11 -11.68
C HIS A 118 10.91 2.21 -12.12
N ASN A 119 11.55 3.35 -11.93
CA ASN A 119 12.93 3.64 -12.35
C ASN A 119 13.59 4.69 -11.44
N ALA A 120 14.86 4.96 -11.67
CA ALA A 120 15.66 5.89 -10.88
C ALA A 120 15.19 7.36 -10.96
N GLU A 121 14.71 7.80 -12.12
CA GLU A 121 14.22 9.16 -12.34
C GLU A 121 12.94 9.41 -11.52
N GLU A 122 12.00 8.48 -11.55
CA GLU A 122 10.76 8.56 -10.79
C GLU A 122 11.02 8.52 -9.27
N ILE A 123 11.99 7.71 -8.80
CA ILE A 123 12.41 7.69 -7.39
C ILE A 123 12.96 9.07 -6.99
N ALA A 124 13.87 9.63 -7.80
CA ALA A 124 14.45 10.94 -7.52
C ALA A 124 13.38 12.04 -7.51
N GLY A 125 12.47 12.04 -8.48
CA GLY A 125 11.36 12.99 -8.57
C GLY A 125 10.41 12.91 -7.38
N ALA A 126 10.02 11.71 -6.97
CA ALA A 126 9.13 11.51 -5.82
C ALA A 126 9.79 11.96 -4.50
N GLN A 127 11.07 11.68 -4.31
CA GLN A 127 11.83 12.14 -3.13
C GLN A 127 11.99 13.67 -3.12
N ALA A 128 12.31 14.28 -4.26
CA ALA A 128 12.36 15.73 -4.39
C ALA A 128 11.01 16.40 -4.15
N GLY A 129 9.91 15.75 -4.57
CA GLY A 129 8.53 16.16 -4.29
C GLY A 129 8.11 15.97 -2.82
N GLY A 130 8.94 15.29 -2.02
CA GLY A 130 8.72 15.08 -0.59
C GLY A 130 7.67 14.02 -0.28
N CYS A 131 7.66 12.89 -0.99
CA CYS A 131 6.85 11.74 -0.63
C CYS A 131 7.18 11.25 0.79
N ALA A 132 6.19 10.72 1.49
CA ALA A 132 6.41 10.10 2.80
C ALA A 132 6.93 8.66 2.67
N TYR A 133 6.57 7.99 1.58
CA TYR A 133 7.09 6.67 1.21
C TYR A 133 7.02 6.45 -0.31
N LEU A 134 7.82 5.50 -0.79
CA LEU A 134 7.79 5.02 -2.17
C LEU A 134 7.20 3.61 -2.26
N ASN A 135 6.69 3.27 -3.43
CA ASN A 135 6.38 1.90 -3.78
C ASN A 135 7.11 1.54 -5.09
N ILE A 136 8.01 0.58 -5.03
CA ILE A 136 8.82 0.15 -6.18
C ILE A 136 8.24 -1.14 -6.76
N GLY A 137 7.91 -1.12 -8.04
CA GLY A 137 7.34 -2.30 -8.72
C GLY A 137 7.00 -2.05 -10.19
N PRO A 138 6.37 -3.04 -10.86
CA PRO A 138 6.02 -4.35 -10.33
C PRO A 138 7.22 -5.29 -10.23
N MET A 139 7.33 -6.05 -9.13
CA MET A 139 8.47 -6.96 -8.92
C MET A 139 8.38 -8.20 -9.81
N PHE A 140 7.21 -8.81 -9.87
CA PHE A 140 6.92 -9.99 -10.68
C PHE A 140 5.77 -9.72 -11.66
N PRO A 141 5.59 -10.53 -12.71
CA PRO A 141 4.45 -10.40 -13.61
C PRO A 141 3.12 -10.40 -12.87
N THR A 142 2.21 -9.51 -13.25
CA THR A 142 0.92 -9.34 -12.59
C THR A 142 -0.15 -8.89 -13.57
N ASN A 143 -1.39 -9.35 -13.32
CA ASN A 143 -2.57 -8.92 -14.07
C ASN A 143 -3.45 -7.95 -13.26
N THR A 144 -2.98 -7.53 -12.07
CA THR A 144 -3.77 -6.64 -11.19
C THR A 144 -3.72 -5.18 -11.63
N LYS A 145 -2.62 -4.77 -12.24
CA LYS A 145 -2.44 -3.44 -12.85
C LYS A 145 -1.58 -3.61 -14.10
N SER A 146 -2.03 -3.05 -15.21
CA SER A 146 -1.18 -2.92 -16.41
C SER A 146 -0.15 -1.81 -16.16
N VAL A 147 1.12 -2.12 -16.32
CA VAL A 147 2.22 -1.14 -16.23
C VAL A 147 3.07 -1.29 -17.48
N ALA A 148 3.34 -0.17 -18.16
CA ALA A 148 4.04 -0.16 -19.44
C ALA A 148 5.45 -0.78 -19.38
N CYS A 149 6.14 -0.66 -18.24
CA CYS A 149 7.50 -1.20 -18.05
C CYS A 149 7.56 -2.72 -17.84
N GLY A 150 6.41 -3.41 -17.69
CA GLY A 150 6.42 -4.83 -17.33
C GLY A 150 6.96 -5.10 -15.92
N ALA A 151 7.35 -6.34 -15.63
CA ALA A 151 7.96 -6.70 -14.35
C ALA A 151 9.43 -6.26 -14.31
N LEU A 152 9.81 -5.56 -13.24
CA LEU A 152 11.19 -5.07 -13.06
C LEU A 152 12.17 -6.18 -12.68
N GLY A 153 11.69 -7.20 -11.96
CA GLY A 153 12.54 -8.26 -11.42
C GLY A 153 13.27 -7.87 -10.13
N LEU A 154 13.66 -8.89 -9.38
CA LEU A 154 14.30 -8.71 -8.07
C LEU A 154 15.64 -7.96 -8.17
N GLU A 155 16.48 -8.30 -9.14
CA GLU A 155 17.82 -7.71 -9.29
C GLU A 155 17.73 -6.20 -9.55
N ASN A 156 16.87 -5.78 -10.48
CA ASN A 156 16.68 -4.37 -10.76
C ASN A 156 16.11 -3.61 -9.55
N ILE A 157 15.14 -4.17 -8.84
CA ILE A 157 14.61 -3.56 -7.61
C ILE A 157 15.67 -3.46 -6.52
N MET A 158 16.60 -4.41 -6.42
CA MET A 158 17.75 -4.32 -5.51
C MET A 158 18.68 -3.15 -5.84
N GLU A 159 18.88 -2.83 -7.13
CA GLU A 159 19.65 -1.65 -7.53
C GLU A 159 18.88 -0.34 -7.25
N LEU A 160 17.59 -0.29 -7.60
CA LEU A 160 16.74 0.86 -7.32
C LEU A 160 16.62 1.16 -5.82
N LYS A 161 16.57 0.13 -4.98
CA LYS A 161 16.56 0.26 -3.52
C LYS A 161 17.73 1.09 -2.99
N LYS A 162 18.91 1.04 -3.61
CA LYS A 162 20.10 1.80 -3.19
C LYS A 162 19.92 3.32 -3.34
N LEU A 163 18.97 3.76 -4.18
CA LEU A 163 18.70 5.17 -4.45
C LEU A 163 17.64 5.75 -3.50
N VAL A 164 17.02 4.90 -2.67
CA VAL A 164 15.91 5.31 -1.80
C VAL A 164 16.43 5.78 -0.44
N ASN A 165 16.01 6.98 -0.04
CA ASN A 165 16.36 7.60 1.23
C ASN A 165 15.17 7.81 2.19
N CYS A 166 13.98 7.31 1.82
CA CYS A 166 12.77 7.34 2.62
C CYS A 166 12.19 5.93 2.83
N PRO A 167 11.18 5.74 3.69
CA PRO A 167 10.47 4.46 3.77
C PRO A 167 9.96 4.01 2.39
N PHE A 168 10.01 2.71 2.11
CA PHE A 168 9.51 2.20 0.84
C PHE A 168 8.91 0.81 0.98
N SER A 169 7.96 0.51 0.12
CA SER A 169 7.38 -0.82 -0.08
C SER A 169 7.72 -1.37 -1.47
N VAL A 170 7.57 -2.67 -1.64
CA VAL A 170 7.64 -3.32 -2.95
C VAL A 170 6.31 -3.98 -3.27
N MET A 171 5.95 -4.00 -4.57
CA MET A 171 4.69 -4.59 -5.02
C MET A 171 4.81 -5.27 -6.38
N GLY A 172 3.73 -5.95 -6.77
CA GLY A 172 3.53 -6.53 -8.10
C GLY A 172 3.86 -8.01 -8.14
N GLY A 173 2.82 -8.82 -8.33
CA GLY A 173 2.90 -10.27 -8.47
C GLY A 173 3.47 -11.05 -7.27
N ILE A 174 3.64 -10.39 -6.13
CA ILE A 174 4.20 -11.02 -4.92
C ILE A 174 3.19 -12.01 -4.34
N LYS A 175 3.70 -13.22 -4.01
CA LYS A 175 2.96 -14.32 -3.42
C LYS A 175 3.63 -14.77 -2.13
N GLU A 176 2.93 -15.59 -1.32
CA GLU A 176 3.43 -16.11 -0.05
C GLU A 176 4.83 -16.71 -0.16
N HIS A 177 5.05 -17.58 -1.15
CA HIS A 177 6.33 -18.26 -1.37
C HIS A 177 7.53 -17.34 -1.72
N HIS A 178 7.27 -16.05 -2.01
CA HIS A 178 8.34 -15.08 -2.23
C HIS A 178 8.81 -14.41 -0.92
N LEU A 179 8.03 -14.49 0.18
CA LEU A 179 8.26 -13.68 1.37
C LEU A 179 9.61 -13.97 2.04
N ASP A 180 9.98 -15.24 2.19
CA ASP A 180 11.27 -15.61 2.80
C ASP A 180 12.43 -15.00 2.03
N LEU A 181 12.42 -15.11 0.70
CA LEU A 181 13.42 -14.51 -0.17
C LEU A 181 13.45 -12.99 -0.03
N LEU A 182 12.30 -12.33 -0.09
CA LEU A 182 12.23 -10.87 -0.03
C LEU A 182 12.68 -10.34 1.32
N CYS A 183 12.24 -10.94 2.41
CA CYS A 183 12.66 -10.58 3.76
C CYS A 183 14.16 -10.80 3.96
N SER A 184 14.74 -11.90 3.43
CA SER A 184 16.19 -12.15 3.48
C SER A 184 17.01 -11.10 2.72
N LYS A 185 16.42 -10.44 1.70
CA LYS A 185 17.01 -9.29 0.98
C LYS A 185 16.72 -7.94 1.65
N GLY A 186 16.11 -7.95 2.86
CA GLY A 186 15.86 -6.76 3.67
C GLY A 186 14.66 -5.93 3.19
N PHE A 187 13.72 -6.50 2.44
CA PHE A 187 12.44 -5.87 2.17
C PHE A 187 11.53 -6.04 3.39
N ARG A 188 11.08 -4.91 3.96
CA ARG A 188 10.29 -4.89 5.20
C ARG A 188 8.81 -4.60 4.96
N HIS A 189 8.48 -3.83 3.93
CA HIS A 189 7.11 -3.44 3.60
C HIS A 189 6.75 -4.05 2.26
N ILE A 190 5.82 -5.02 2.25
CA ILE A 190 5.46 -5.79 1.06
C ILE A 190 3.99 -5.60 0.75
N ALA A 191 3.69 -4.99 -0.41
CA ALA A 191 2.31 -4.75 -0.83
C ALA A 191 1.75 -5.95 -1.61
N MET A 192 0.55 -6.39 -1.21
CA MET A 192 -0.14 -7.54 -1.78
C MET A 192 -1.62 -7.25 -2.03
N VAL A 193 -2.16 -7.78 -3.14
CA VAL A 193 -3.58 -7.68 -3.51
C VAL A 193 -4.23 -9.06 -3.44
N THR A 194 -4.19 -9.81 -4.52
CA THR A 194 -4.97 -11.04 -4.71
C THR A 194 -4.59 -12.17 -3.75
N GLU A 195 -3.38 -12.19 -3.24
CA GLU A 195 -2.94 -13.15 -2.22
C GLU A 195 -3.77 -13.02 -0.93
N ILE A 196 -4.20 -11.80 -0.63
CA ILE A 196 -5.01 -11.48 0.54
C ILE A 196 -6.50 -11.50 0.19
N THR A 197 -6.89 -10.70 -0.83
CA THR A 197 -8.30 -10.45 -1.12
C THR A 197 -9.04 -11.67 -1.66
N ARG A 198 -8.34 -12.68 -2.20
CA ARG A 198 -8.95 -13.93 -2.68
C ARG A 198 -8.87 -15.07 -1.68
N ALA A 199 -8.18 -14.90 -0.55
CA ALA A 199 -8.10 -15.93 0.47
C ALA A 199 -9.49 -16.24 1.06
N PRO A 200 -9.87 -17.50 1.28
CA PRO A 200 -11.15 -17.85 1.87
C PRO A 200 -11.36 -17.23 3.26
N ASP A 201 -10.31 -17.24 4.07
CA ASP A 201 -10.22 -16.56 5.36
C ASP A 201 -9.12 -15.50 5.30
N VAL A 202 -9.54 -14.24 5.19
CA VAL A 202 -8.62 -13.09 5.06
C VAL A 202 -7.83 -12.87 6.34
N GLU A 203 -8.47 -13.00 7.50
CA GLU A 203 -7.81 -12.80 8.79
C GLU A 203 -6.72 -13.84 9.02
N ALA A 204 -7.03 -15.12 8.83
CA ALA A 204 -6.05 -16.20 8.95
C ALA A 204 -4.89 -16.02 7.97
N LYS A 205 -5.18 -15.66 6.70
CA LYS A 205 -4.16 -15.42 5.68
C LYS A 205 -3.22 -14.27 6.04
N VAL A 206 -3.75 -13.15 6.46
CA VAL A 206 -2.93 -11.99 6.85
C VAL A 206 -2.07 -12.32 8.07
N ARG A 207 -2.61 -13.02 9.07
CA ARG A 207 -1.81 -13.51 10.24
C ARG A 207 -0.66 -14.41 9.79
N GLN A 208 -0.93 -15.35 8.89
CA GLN A 208 0.07 -16.28 8.33
C GLN A 208 1.19 -15.50 7.61
N LEU A 209 0.84 -14.62 6.67
CA LEU A 209 1.81 -13.83 5.90
C LEU A 209 2.71 -12.99 6.82
N ARG A 210 2.13 -12.30 7.80
CA ARG A 210 2.86 -11.50 8.78
C ARG A 210 3.77 -12.36 9.67
N GLN A 211 3.35 -13.57 10.03
CA GLN A 211 4.18 -14.50 10.80
C GLN A 211 5.41 -14.93 10.00
N ILE A 212 5.24 -15.26 8.70
CA ILE A 212 6.36 -15.58 7.80
C ILE A 212 7.34 -14.41 7.75
N MET A 213 6.84 -13.20 7.48
CA MET A 213 7.69 -12.00 7.41
C MET A 213 8.45 -11.74 8.72
N CYS A 214 7.76 -11.86 9.87
CA CYS A 214 8.38 -11.67 11.19
C CYS A 214 9.48 -12.70 11.46
N SER A 215 9.26 -13.96 11.10
CA SER A 215 10.23 -15.04 11.29
C SER A 215 11.46 -14.84 10.40
N ALA A 216 11.25 -14.54 9.13
CA ALA A 216 12.34 -14.32 8.17
C ALA A 216 13.20 -13.07 8.49
N LEU A 217 12.60 -12.01 9.06
CA LEU A 217 13.33 -10.81 9.46
C LEU A 217 14.14 -10.97 10.77
N LYS A 218 13.79 -11.94 11.61
CA LYS A 218 14.56 -12.25 12.85
C LYS A 218 15.75 -13.16 12.61
N SER A 219 15.74 -13.89 11.49
CA SER A 219 16.79 -14.84 11.12
C SER A 219 17.99 -14.19 10.39
N ASN A 220 17.90 -12.88 10.13
CA ASN A 220 18.92 -12.04 9.52
C ASN A 220 19.44 -10.98 10.53
#